data_c38757c92ff44cb2313517d86d67c286
#
_entry.id   c38757c92ff44cb2313517d86d67c286
#
_cell.length_a   1.000
_cell.length_b   1.000
_cell.length_c   1.000
_cell.angle_alpha   90.00
_cell.angle_beta   90.00
_cell.angle_gamma   90.00
#
_symmetry.space_group_name_H-M   'P 1'
#
loop_
_entity.id
_entity.type
_entity.pdbx_description
1 polymer ?
#
loop_
_entity_poly.entity_id
_entity_poly.type
_entity_poly.pdbx_seq_one_letter_code
_entity_poly.pdbx_strand_id
1 'polypeptide(L)'
;NMAGIKLPLESKPLQALVSEPVKPIIDTVVMSNAVHAYVSQSDKGELVIGAGTDSYISYTQKGSHNIIEETLRAILELYPIFSRMKMLRQWGGIVDICPDASPIISKTQIKGLYFNCGWGTGGFKATPGSGDLFAHTIANDEPHQLNAAFNLNRFVSGDLVDEHGAAAVA
;
A
#
# COMPACT_ATOMS: atom_id res chain seq x y z
N ASN A 1 -6.93 13.85 15.24
CA ASN A 1 -7.27 15.15 15.84
C ASN A 1 -7.00 15.31 17.36
N MET A 2 -6.56 14.26 18.08
CA MET A 2 -6.28 14.38 19.52
C MET A 2 -5.15 15.37 19.83
N ALA A 3 -4.16 15.49 18.96
CA ALA A 3 -3.05 16.44 19.07
C ALA A 3 -3.28 17.77 18.32
N GLY A 4 -4.50 18.01 17.82
CA GLY A 4 -4.80 19.22 17.04
C GLY A 4 -4.20 19.26 15.63
N ILE A 5 -3.52 18.20 15.20
CA ILE A 5 -2.90 18.09 13.86
C ILE A 5 -3.83 17.28 12.94
N LYS A 6 -4.16 17.85 11.78
CA LYS A 6 -4.90 17.15 10.73
C LYS A 6 -3.91 16.62 9.70
N LEU A 7 -3.90 15.31 9.52
CA LEU A 7 -3.14 14.65 8.46
C LEU A 7 -3.99 14.54 7.19
N PRO A 8 -3.44 14.82 6.01
CA PRO A 8 -4.14 14.69 4.73
C PRO A 8 -4.11 13.23 4.25
N LEU A 9 -4.60 12.31 5.08
CA LEU A 9 -4.61 10.88 4.77
C LEU A 9 -6.01 10.41 4.43
N GLU A 10 -6.09 9.54 3.41
CA GLU A 10 -7.26 8.75 3.09
C GLU A 10 -7.00 7.29 3.41
N SER A 11 -7.95 6.66 4.13
CA SER A 11 -7.86 5.24 4.45
C SER A 11 -8.78 4.45 3.53
N LYS A 12 -8.23 3.48 2.80
CA LYS A 12 -8.96 2.65 1.85
C LYS A 12 -8.72 1.17 2.12
N PRO A 13 -9.72 0.29 1.89
CA PRO A 13 -9.52 -1.15 1.98
C PRO A 13 -8.72 -1.65 0.77
N LEU A 14 -7.57 -2.25 1.02
CA LEU A 14 -6.80 -3.00 0.03
C LEU A 14 -7.15 -4.47 0.15
N GLN A 15 -7.52 -5.11 -0.95
CA GLN A 15 -8.09 -6.44 -0.94
C GLN A 15 -7.17 -7.47 -1.58
N ALA A 16 -7.17 -8.67 -1.00
CA ALA A 16 -6.45 -9.82 -1.52
C ALA A 16 -7.30 -11.08 -1.47
N LEU A 17 -6.96 -12.02 -2.33
CA LEU A 17 -7.65 -13.26 -2.56
C LEU A 17 -6.68 -14.42 -2.40
N VAL A 18 -7.16 -15.59 -1.99
CA VAL A 18 -6.38 -16.82 -2.00
C VAL A 18 -7.16 -17.96 -2.66
N SER A 19 -6.48 -18.70 -3.52
CA SER A 19 -7.05 -19.86 -4.21
C SER A 19 -6.92 -21.16 -3.41
N GLU A 20 -7.57 -22.22 -3.89
CA GLU A 20 -7.20 -23.58 -3.54
C GLU A 20 -5.74 -23.86 -3.94
N PRO A 21 -5.05 -24.80 -3.24
CA PRO A 21 -3.69 -25.16 -3.60
C PRO A 21 -3.66 -25.90 -4.95
N VAL A 22 -2.71 -25.54 -5.78
CA VAL A 22 -2.44 -26.17 -7.08
C VAL A 22 -0.97 -26.57 -7.17
N LYS A 23 -0.61 -27.35 -8.17
CA LYS A 23 0.79 -27.69 -8.46
C LYS A 23 1.59 -26.40 -8.68
N PRO A 24 2.91 -26.40 -8.39
CA PRO A 24 3.76 -25.26 -8.67
C PRO A 24 3.66 -24.83 -10.15
N ILE A 25 3.31 -23.57 -10.36
CA ILE A 25 3.12 -22.94 -11.68
C ILE A 25 3.93 -21.65 -11.76
N ILE A 26 4.02 -20.92 -10.64
CA ILE A 26 4.70 -19.63 -10.54
C ILE A 26 5.74 -19.72 -9.42
N ASP A 27 6.98 -19.45 -9.74
CA ASP A 27 8.11 -19.45 -8.82
C ASP A 27 8.56 -18.03 -8.38
N THR A 28 7.90 -17.00 -8.90
CA THR A 28 8.17 -15.60 -8.61
C THR A 28 6.88 -14.80 -8.46
N VAL A 29 6.97 -13.63 -7.83
CA VAL A 29 5.84 -12.69 -7.80
C VAL A 29 5.75 -11.98 -9.13
N VAL A 30 4.58 -12.02 -9.76
CA VAL A 30 4.29 -11.27 -10.98
C VAL A 30 3.34 -10.13 -10.63
N MET A 31 3.73 -8.91 -10.97
CA MET A 31 2.90 -7.71 -10.83
C MET A 31 2.78 -7.02 -12.18
N SER A 32 1.57 -6.64 -12.53
CA SER A 32 1.29 -5.84 -13.74
C SER A 32 0.67 -4.51 -13.36
N ASN A 33 1.35 -3.42 -13.69
CA ASN A 33 0.80 -2.07 -13.54
C ASN A 33 -0.25 -1.74 -14.62
N ALA A 34 -0.25 -2.46 -15.74
CA ALA A 34 -1.21 -2.23 -16.81
C ALA A 34 -2.63 -2.71 -16.46
N VAL A 35 -2.72 -3.80 -15.70
CA VAL A 35 -4.01 -4.38 -15.27
C VAL A 35 -4.20 -4.29 -13.75
N HIS A 36 -3.31 -3.59 -13.04
CA HIS A 36 -3.36 -3.35 -11.59
C HIS A 36 -3.60 -4.62 -10.76
N ALA A 37 -2.86 -5.69 -11.06
CA ALA A 37 -2.97 -6.95 -10.33
C ALA A 37 -1.61 -7.59 -10.11
N TYR A 38 -1.50 -8.34 -9.02
CA TYR A 38 -0.36 -9.21 -8.77
C TYR A 38 -0.81 -10.64 -8.48
N VAL A 39 0.09 -11.58 -8.70
CA VAL A 39 -0.07 -12.97 -8.30
C VAL A 39 1.26 -13.53 -7.82
N SER A 40 1.19 -14.30 -6.76
CA SER A 40 2.30 -15.12 -6.27
C SER A 40 1.77 -16.48 -5.84
N GLN A 41 2.63 -17.48 -5.78
CA GLN A 41 2.27 -18.79 -5.28
C GLN A 41 3.00 -19.09 -3.98
N SER A 42 2.27 -19.64 -2.99
CA SER A 42 2.84 -20.05 -1.72
C SER A 42 3.54 -21.41 -1.84
N ASP A 43 4.40 -21.74 -0.88
CA ASP A 43 5.06 -23.08 -0.83
C ASP A 43 4.05 -24.22 -0.72
N LYS A 44 2.84 -23.96 -0.25
CA LYS A 44 1.75 -24.94 -0.13
C LYS A 44 0.90 -25.03 -1.38
N GLY A 45 1.14 -24.18 -2.38
CA GLY A 45 0.50 -24.19 -3.68
C GLY A 45 -0.64 -23.20 -3.88
N GLU A 46 -1.11 -22.49 -2.83
CA GLU A 46 -2.16 -21.49 -3.02
C GLU A 46 -1.62 -20.27 -3.79
N LEU A 47 -2.43 -19.74 -4.70
CA LEU A 47 -2.15 -18.44 -5.32
C LEU A 47 -2.69 -17.34 -4.42
N VAL A 48 -1.85 -16.34 -4.13
CA VAL A 48 -2.22 -15.08 -3.50
C VAL A 48 -2.34 -14.04 -4.61
N ILE A 49 -3.53 -13.45 -4.72
CA ILE A 49 -3.91 -12.54 -5.80
C ILE A 49 -4.39 -11.23 -5.18
N GLY A 50 -3.96 -10.09 -5.70
CA GLY A 50 -4.39 -8.74 -5.30
C GLY A 50 -4.00 -7.74 -6.42
N ALA A 51 -4.21 -6.50 -6.24
CA ALA A 51 -4.31 -5.59 -5.12
C ALA A 51 -5.32 -4.46 -5.45
N GLY A 52 -6.57 -4.80 -5.56
CA GLY A 52 -7.62 -3.80 -5.76
C GLY A 52 -7.96 -3.05 -4.47
N THR A 53 -8.27 -1.77 -4.60
CA THR A 53 -8.81 -0.94 -3.52
C THR A 53 -10.18 -0.41 -3.92
N ASP A 54 -11.08 -0.28 -2.95
CA ASP A 54 -12.31 0.46 -3.18
C ASP A 54 -12.02 1.95 -3.42
N SER A 55 -12.80 2.59 -4.28
CA SER A 55 -12.64 4.00 -4.64
C SER A 55 -13.05 4.98 -3.54
N TYR A 56 -13.64 4.50 -2.45
CA TYR A 56 -14.16 5.32 -1.35
C TYR A 56 -13.39 5.08 -0.05
N ILE A 57 -13.36 6.11 0.79
CA ILE A 57 -12.74 6.05 2.12
C ILE A 57 -13.56 5.10 3.00
N SER A 58 -12.91 4.11 3.59
CA SER A 58 -13.54 3.15 4.48
C SER A 58 -12.52 2.49 5.41
N TYR A 59 -12.97 2.12 6.60
CA TYR A 59 -12.22 1.31 7.57
C TYR A 59 -12.70 -0.15 7.59
N THR A 60 -13.48 -0.57 6.60
CA THR A 60 -13.91 -1.97 6.51
C THR A 60 -12.74 -2.88 6.16
N GLN A 61 -12.68 -4.04 6.79
CA GLN A 61 -11.76 -5.13 6.43
C GLN A 61 -12.45 -6.22 5.60
N LYS A 62 -13.67 -5.94 5.17
CA LYS A 62 -14.42 -6.82 4.28
C LYS A 62 -14.10 -6.47 2.84
N GLY A 63 -13.98 -7.50 2.01
CA GLY A 63 -13.86 -7.32 0.58
C GLY A 63 -15.17 -6.88 -0.08
N SER A 64 -15.07 -6.21 -1.21
CA SER A 64 -16.19 -5.87 -2.07
C SER A 64 -16.25 -6.78 -3.29
N HIS A 65 -17.46 -7.02 -3.78
CA HIS A 65 -17.66 -7.90 -4.94
C HIS A 65 -17.04 -7.32 -6.22
N ASN A 66 -17.13 -6.02 -6.39
CA ASN A 66 -16.56 -5.34 -7.56
C ASN A 66 -15.06 -5.54 -7.66
N ILE A 67 -14.33 -5.36 -6.55
CA ILE A 67 -12.88 -5.55 -6.51
C ILE A 67 -12.50 -7.01 -6.78
N ILE A 68 -13.28 -7.99 -6.28
CA ILE A 68 -13.07 -9.40 -6.63
C ILE A 68 -13.16 -9.58 -8.14
N GLU A 69 -14.23 -9.10 -8.75
CA GLU A 69 -14.48 -9.28 -10.17
C GLU A 69 -13.40 -8.63 -11.02
N GLU A 70 -13.03 -7.39 -10.73
CA GLU A 70 -11.98 -6.66 -11.45
C GLU A 70 -10.62 -7.33 -11.32
N THR A 71 -10.23 -7.73 -10.11
CA THR A 71 -8.96 -8.42 -9.86
C THR A 71 -8.90 -9.77 -10.56
N LEU A 72 -9.99 -10.54 -10.53
CA LEU A 72 -10.04 -11.83 -11.21
C LEU A 72 -10.03 -11.70 -12.74
N ARG A 73 -10.71 -10.69 -13.30
CA ARG A 73 -10.63 -10.41 -14.74
C ARG A 73 -9.19 -10.09 -15.13
N ALA A 74 -8.51 -9.21 -14.40
CA ALA A 74 -7.12 -8.86 -14.68
C ALA A 74 -6.18 -10.07 -14.63
N ILE A 75 -6.34 -10.93 -13.63
CA ILE A 75 -5.52 -12.15 -13.50
C ILE A 75 -5.83 -13.16 -14.61
N LEU A 76 -7.09 -13.33 -15.00
CA LEU A 76 -7.46 -14.24 -16.08
C LEU A 76 -7.01 -13.75 -17.46
N GLU A 77 -6.86 -12.44 -17.64
CA GLU A 77 -6.25 -11.87 -18.84
C GLU A 77 -4.77 -12.24 -18.93
N LEU A 78 -4.03 -12.16 -17.81
CA LEU A 78 -2.61 -12.55 -17.75
C LEU A 78 -2.41 -14.07 -17.78
N TYR A 79 -3.25 -14.79 -17.06
CA TYR A 79 -3.14 -16.24 -16.86
C TYR A 79 -4.47 -16.97 -17.09
N PRO A 80 -4.89 -17.21 -18.32
CA PRO A 80 -6.16 -17.92 -18.63
C PRO A 80 -6.26 -19.33 -18.01
N ILE A 81 -5.12 -19.94 -17.71
CA ILE A 81 -5.04 -21.24 -17.05
C ILE A 81 -5.72 -21.26 -15.67
N PHE A 82 -5.85 -20.11 -15.01
CA PHE A 82 -6.48 -20.01 -13.68
C PHE A 82 -8.01 -20.00 -13.71
N SER A 83 -8.63 -20.02 -14.90
CA SER A 83 -10.10 -19.94 -15.06
C SER A 83 -10.90 -21.03 -14.35
N ARG A 84 -10.28 -22.16 -14.00
CA ARG A 84 -10.93 -23.28 -13.32
C ARG A 84 -10.62 -23.38 -11.83
N MET A 85 -9.81 -22.46 -11.31
CA MET A 85 -9.40 -22.46 -9.90
C MET A 85 -10.52 -21.95 -9.01
N LYS A 86 -10.63 -22.55 -7.82
CA LYS A 86 -11.58 -22.10 -6.80
C LYS A 86 -10.91 -21.12 -5.88
N MET A 87 -11.60 -20.02 -5.59
CA MET A 87 -11.24 -19.13 -4.53
C MET A 87 -11.68 -19.68 -3.18
N LEU A 88 -10.78 -19.66 -2.20
CA LEU A 88 -11.07 -20.10 -0.83
C LEU A 88 -11.42 -18.92 0.08
N ARG A 89 -10.74 -17.80 -0.08
CA ARG A 89 -10.87 -16.67 0.84
C ARG A 89 -10.57 -15.35 0.16
N GLN A 90 -11.21 -14.31 0.67
CA GLN A 90 -10.91 -12.92 0.45
C GLN A 90 -10.74 -12.22 1.79
N TRP A 91 -9.87 -11.23 1.85
CA TRP A 91 -9.76 -10.32 3.00
C TRP A 91 -9.38 -8.91 2.53
N GLY A 92 -9.57 -7.93 3.41
CA GLY A 92 -9.15 -6.56 3.22
C GLY A 92 -8.25 -6.11 4.36
N GLY A 93 -7.25 -5.29 4.03
CA GLY A 93 -6.45 -4.52 4.98
C GLY A 93 -6.66 -3.03 4.74
N ILE A 94 -6.45 -2.20 5.74
CA ILE A 94 -6.55 -0.76 5.58
C ILE A 94 -5.19 -0.22 5.17
N VAL A 95 -5.16 0.57 4.09
CA VAL A 95 -3.99 1.35 3.69
C VAL A 95 -4.27 2.82 3.86
N ASP A 96 -3.28 3.56 4.35
CA ASP A 96 -3.33 5.02 4.48
C ASP A 96 -2.56 5.64 3.31
N ILE A 97 -3.23 6.47 2.55
CA ILE A 97 -2.71 7.06 1.32
C ILE A 97 -2.65 8.57 1.47
N CYS A 98 -1.48 9.16 1.16
CA CYS A 98 -1.31 10.61 1.02
C CYS A 98 -1.78 11.07 -0.36
N PRO A 99 -2.18 12.35 -0.53
CA PRO A 99 -2.61 12.89 -1.81
C PRO A 99 -1.56 12.81 -2.92
N ASP A 100 -0.28 12.85 -2.56
CA ASP A 100 0.87 12.72 -3.46
C ASP A 100 1.46 11.30 -3.51
N ALA A 101 0.72 10.32 -2.99
CA ALA A 101 1.13 8.93 -2.89
C ALA A 101 2.46 8.67 -2.16
N SER A 102 3.03 9.67 -1.48
CA SER A 102 4.30 9.59 -0.77
C SER A 102 4.11 9.67 0.74
N PRO A 103 4.91 8.96 1.55
CA PRO A 103 4.75 8.91 2.99
C PRO A 103 5.02 10.26 3.68
N ILE A 104 4.62 10.37 4.93
CA ILE A 104 4.99 11.46 5.82
C ILE A 104 6.04 10.94 6.80
N ILE A 105 7.25 11.46 6.73
CA ILE A 105 8.33 11.23 7.71
C ILE A 105 8.72 12.60 8.24
N SER A 106 8.13 13.01 9.34
CA SER A 106 8.21 14.42 9.77
C SER A 106 8.20 14.58 11.28
N LYS A 107 8.95 15.56 11.75
CA LYS A 107 8.67 16.17 13.05
C LYS A 107 7.44 17.07 12.94
N THR A 108 6.81 17.37 14.05
CA THR A 108 5.67 18.26 14.13
C THR A 108 6.02 19.54 14.88
N GLN A 109 5.07 20.47 14.93
CA GLN A 109 5.20 21.69 15.75
C GLN A 109 5.11 21.39 17.26
N ILE A 110 4.64 20.20 17.63
CA ILE A 110 4.55 19.75 19.02
C ILE A 110 5.84 19.04 19.38
N LYS A 111 6.56 19.57 20.35
CA LYS A 111 7.83 18.97 20.81
C LYS A 111 7.65 17.52 21.22
N GLY A 112 8.48 16.62 20.65
CA GLY A 112 8.48 15.20 20.93
C GLY A 112 7.41 14.40 20.18
N LEU A 113 6.64 15.05 19.30
CA LEU A 113 5.67 14.35 18.43
C LEU A 113 6.20 14.29 17.00
N TYR A 114 6.34 13.08 16.49
CA TYR A 114 6.84 12.78 15.14
C TYR A 114 5.85 11.88 14.41
N PHE A 115 5.85 11.96 13.08
CA PHE A 115 5.04 11.08 12.21
C PHE A 115 5.90 10.27 11.27
N ASN A 116 5.56 8.99 11.14
CA ASN A 116 6.00 8.09 10.08
C ASN A 116 4.78 7.28 9.63
N CYS A 117 4.07 7.77 8.60
CA CYS A 117 2.78 7.23 8.19
C CYS A 117 2.46 7.55 6.72
N GLY A 118 1.31 7.10 6.23
CA GLY A 118 0.86 7.38 4.86
C GLY A 118 1.61 6.60 3.79
N TRP A 119 2.10 5.41 4.11
CA TRP A 119 2.93 4.58 3.24
C TRP A 119 2.18 3.86 2.12
N GLY A 120 0.86 3.89 2.12
CA GLY A 120 0.07 3.15 1.15
C GLY A 120 0.48 1.68 1.07
N THR A 121 0.78 1.19 -0.12
CA THR A 121 1.23 -0.19 -0.36
C THR A 121 2.74 -0.38 -0.26
N GLY A 122 3.50 0.70 -0.07
CA GLY A 122 4.98 0.69 -0.06
C GLY A 122 5.65 0.40 1.28
N GLY A 123 4.89 0.42 2.38
CA GLY A 123 5.44 0.46 3.73
C GLY A 123 6.30 -0.74 4.13
N PHE A 124 5.90 -1.95 3.78
CA PHE A 124 6.63 -3.16 4.17
C PHE A 124 8.06 -3.16 3.64
N LYS A 125 8.24 -2.95 2.35
CA LYS A 125 9.57 -2.94 1.70
C LYS A 125 10.45 -1.77 2.15
N ALA A 126 9.84 -0.65 2.53
CA ALA A 126 10.53 0.56 2.97
C ALA A 126 10.91 0.54 4.46
N THR A 127 10.39 -0.41 5.24
CA THR A 127 10.55 -0.46 6.71
C THR A 127 12.00 -0.29 7.19
N PRO A 128 13.02 -0.99 6.67
CA PRO A 128 14.38 -0.84 7.15
C PRO A 128 14.94 0.57 6.94
N GLY A 129 14.80 1.11 5.72
CA GLY A 129 15.31 2.44 5.38
C GLY A 129 14.53 3.55 6.10
N SER A 130 13.20 3.46 6.10
CA SER A 130 12.38 4.46 6.80
C SER A 130 12.60 4.45 8.31
N GLY A 131 12.82 3.28 8.89
CA GLY A 131 13.12 3.14 10.32
C GLY A 131 14.42 3.83 10.72
N ASP A 132 15.48 3.66 9.93
CA ASP A 132 16.77 4.31 10.14
C ASP A 132 16.67 5.83 10.03
N LEU A 133 16.08 6.32 8.92
CA LEU A 133 15.87 7.76 8.71
C LEU A 133 14.99 8.41 9.77
N PHE A 134 13.99 7.68 10.25
CA PHE A 134 13.10 8.17 11.30
C PHE A 134 13.78 8.18 12.65
N ALA A 135 14.60 7.17 12.97
CA ALA A 135 15.42 7.14 14.18
C ALA A 135 16.40 8.32 14.21
N HIS A 136 17.05 8.62 13.07
CA HIS A 136 17.89 9.82 12.93
C HIS A 136 17.09 11.12 13.23
N THR A 137 15.90 11.23 12.65
CA THR A 137 15.03 12.41 12.83
C THR A 137 14.65 12.61 14.31
N ILE A 138 14.33 11.53 15.01
CA ILE A 138 13.99 11.58 16.45
C ILE A 138 15.22 11.95 17.29
N ALA A 139 16.36 11.33 17.02
CA ALA A 139 17.56 11.50 17.82
C ALA A 139 18.15 12.92 17.74
N ASN A 140 18.07 13.52 16.54
CA ASN A 140 18.65 14.85 16.28
C ASN A 140 17.62 16.00 16.30
N ASP A 141 16.34 15.68 16.40
CA ASP A 141 15.22 16.62 16.20
C ASP A 141 15.27 17.36 14.85
N GLU A 142 15.90 16.75 13.87
CA GLU A 142 16.06 17.27 12.50
C GLU A 142 15.89 16.14 11.47
N PRO A 143 15.25 16.42 10.31
CA PRO A 143 15.11 15.42 9.27
C PRO A 143 16.47 15.06 8.68
N HIS A 144 16.66 13.77 8.37
CA HIS A 144 17.80 13.34 7.57
C HIS A 144 17.68 13.88 6.13
N GLN A 145 18.78 14.11 5.44
CA GLN A 145 18.81 14.66 4.08
C GLN A 145 17.89 13.88 3.11
N LEU A 146 17.83 12.55 3.23
CA LEU A 146 17.04 11.69 2.34
C LEU A 146 15.53 11.74 2.63
N ASN A 147 15.11 12.14 3.83
CA ASN A 147 13.68 12.24 4.16
C ASN A 147 13.17 13.68 4.33
N ALA A 148 14.01 14.67 4.07
CA ALA A 148 13.64 16.09 4.22
C ALA A 148 12.43 16.50 3.34
N ALA A 149 12.30 15.91 2.15
CA ALA A 149 11.18 16.16 1.24
C ALA A 149 9.84 15.60 1.75
N PHE A 150 9.88 14.55 2.59
CA PHE A 150 8.68 13.86 3.08
C PHE A 150 8.05 14.54 4.32
N ASN A 151 8.32 15.81 4.52
CA ASN A 151 7.79 16.60 5.63
C ASN A 151 6.29 16.91 5.46
N LEU A 152 5.60 17.15 6.59
CA LEU A 152 4.17 17.45 6.60
C LEU A 152 3.83 18.80 5.95
N ASN A 153 4.75 19.76 5.99
CA ASN A 153 4.51 21.11 5.46
C ASN A 153 4.37 21.13 3.93
N ARG A 154 4.86 20.13 3.22
CA ARG A 154 4.74 20.02 1.75
C ARG A 154 3.29 20.11 1.23
N PHE A 155 2.32 19.70 2.05
CA PHE A 155 0.90 19.82 1.70
C PHE A 155 0.34 21.24 1.87
N VAL A 156 1.04 22.09 2.59
CA VAL A 156 0.69 23.51 2.77
C VAL A 156 1.43 24.37 1.75
N SER A 157 2.71 24.10 1.52
CA SER A 157 3.53 24.84 0.54
C SER A 157 3.23 24.46 -0.91
N GLY A 158 2.71 23.25 -1.14
CA GLY A 158 2.49 22.71 -2.49
C GLY A 158 3.72 22.00 -3.08
N ASP A 159 4.79 21.81 -2.33
CA ASP A 159 6.02 21.09 -2.73
C ASP A 159 5.82 19.58 -2.66
N LEU A 160 4.83 19.06 -3.37
CA LEU A 160 4.46 17.66 -3.34
C LEU A 160 5.58 16.77 -3.92
N VAL A 161 5.74 15.59 -3.32
CA VAL A 161 6.66 14.58 -3.82
C VAL A 161 5.88 13.70 -4.79
N ASP A 162 6.26 13.75 -6.07
CA ASP A 162 5.61 12.91 -7.08
C ASP A 162 6.41 11.64 -7.32
N GLU A 163 6.03 10.57 -6.66
CA GLU A 163 6.59 9.24 -6.88
C GLU A 163 5.84 8.52 -8.01
N HIS A 164 5.95 9.01 -9.24
CA HIS A 164 5.35 8.39 -10.42
C HIS A 164 5.54 6.87 -10.43
N GLY A 165 4.50 6.12 -10.16
CA GLY A 165 4.43 4.67 -10.33
C GLY A 165 4.77 3.80 -9.11
N ALA A 166 5.25 4.33 -7.99
CA ALA A 166 5.56 3.51 -6.82
C ALA A 166 4.34 3.21 -5.94
N ALA A 167 3.33 4.06 -6.00
CA ALA A 167 2.10 3.96 -5.21
C ALA A 167 0.83 4.07 -6.06
N ALA A 168 0.90 3.65 -7.32
CA ALA A 168 -0.26 3.64 -8.20
C ALA A 168 -1.33 2.67 -7.69
N VAL A 169 -2.01 3.10 -6.65
CA VAL A 169 -3.31 2.61 -6.22
C VAL A 169 -4.22 3.83 -6.29
N ALA A 170 -4.54 4.23 -7.50
CA ALA A 170 -5.58 5.20 -7.76
C ALA A 170 -6.90 4.49 -7.98
#